data_6a130c92ea7eb792f77c3c4946afe13c
#
_entry.id   6a130c92ea7eb792f77c3c4946afe13c
#
_cell.length_a   1.000
_cell.length_b   1.000
_cell.length_c   1.000
_cell.angle_alpha   90.00
_cell.angle_beta   90.00
_cell.angle_gamma   90.00
#
_symmetry.space_group_name_H-M   'P 1'
#
loop_
_entity.id
_entity.type
_entity.pdbx_description
1 polymer ?
#
loop_
_entity_poly.entity_id
_entity_poly.type
_entity_poly.pdbx_seq_one_letter_code
_entity_poly.pdbx_strand_id
1 'polypeptide(L)'
;YAGLTGFSASVIRSLLQKLLAQHGFKSLDNFALTILILFLIMPNFFLTAGGVLSCAYAFILTMTGEEVAGIKGLVRESCIISLGILPILSFYFSEFQPWSILLTFVFSFLFDMILLPLLSILFCLSFIYPITQFNFLFEWLENIIRYISQLSTRPLVFGQPSLWILILLLITLALIYDYRKNLKKISMLVIVAISLFLVTKYPMENEITVLDMEQGQSIFLRDMTGKTILLDVGEKSERDKKEAWQERISSSNAERSLIPYLKSRGVAKIDQLVLTT
;
A
#
# COMPACT_ATOMS: atom_id res chain seq x y z
N TYR A 1 -10.51 18.64 11.09
CA TYR A 1 -10.24 17.41 10.32
C TYR A 1 -9.84 16.24 11.24
N ALA A 2 -8.82 16.40 12.11
CA ALA A 2 -8.37 15.33 13.01
C ALA A 2 -9.49 14.74 13.88
N GLY A 3 -10.34 15.60 14.45
CA GLY A 3 -11.50 15.16 15.22
C GLY A 3 -12.54 14.39 14.40
N LEU A 4 -12.76 14.80 13.14
CA LEU A 4 -13.70 14.14 12.22
C LEU A 4 -13.22 12.76 11.76
N THR A 5 -11.91 12.55 11.69
CA THR A 5 -11.29 11.27 11.28
C THR A 5 -11.04 10.33 12.47
N GLY A 6 -11.57 10.65 13.66
CA GLY A 6 -11.39 9.86 14.88
C GLY A 6 -9.93 9.78 15.34
N PHE A 7 -9.13 10.82 15.07
CA PHE A 7 -7.72 10.89 15.44
C PHE A 7 -6.91 9.69 14.94
N SER A 8 -7.10 9.29 13.68
CA SER A 8 -6.30 8.21 13.12
C SER A 8 -4.81 8.49 13.30
N ALA A 9 -4.00 7.47 13.55
CA ALA A 9 -2.60 7.61 13.89
C ALA A 9 -1.78 8.36 12.83
N SER A 10 -2.13 8.21 11.56
CA SER A 10 -1.51 8.97 10.44
C SER A 10 -1.82 10.47 10.50
N VAL A 11 -3.04 10.83 10.93
CA VAL A 11 -3.46 12.22 11.09
C VAL A 11 -2.77 12.84 12.29
N ILE A 12 -2.64 12.09 13.41
CA ILE A 12 -1.89 12.54 14.59
C ILE A 12 -0.43 12.80 14.23
N ARG A 13 0.21 11.90 13.47
CA ARG A 13 1.58 12.11 12.97
C ARG A 13 1.70 13.41 12.17
N SER A 14 0.82 13.62 11.20
CA SER A 14 0.85 14.81 10.34
C SER A 14 0.60 16.10 11.13
N LEU A 15 -0.33 16.07 12.08
CA LEU A 15 -0.62 17.19 12.96
C LEU A 15 0.59 17.54 13.84
N LEU A 16 1.19 16.54 14.47
CA LEU A 16 2.36 16.71 15.32
C LEU A 16 3.53 17.29 14.53
N GLN A 17 3.80 16.75 13.35
CA GLN A 17 4.86 17.24 12.47
C GLN A 17 4.64 18.69 12.05
N LYS A 18 3.39 19.09 11.79
CA LYS A 18 3.03 20.47 11.47
C LYS A 18 3.21 21.41 12.67
N LEU A 19 2.79 20.98 13.86
CA LEU A 19 2.97 21.75 15.09
C LEU A 19 4.46 21.97 15.40
N LEU A 20 5.29 20.93 15.30
CA LEU A 20 6.72 21.05 15.51
C LEU A 20 7.39 21.98 14.48
N ALA A 21 6.93 21.94 13.22
CA ALA A 21 7.40 22.86 12.19
C ALA A 21 7.12 24.33 12.55
N GLN A 22 5.94 24.61 13.13
CA GLN A 22 5.59 25.97 13.61
C GLN A 22 6.49 26.44 14.77
N HIS A 23 7.04 25.51 15.56
CA HIS A 23 7.98 25.81 16.65
C HIS A 23 9.45 25.92 16.17
N GLY A 24 9.70 25.90 14.86
CA GLY A 24 11.00 26.11 14.28
C GLY A 24 11.83 24.84 14.03
N PHE A 25 11.31 23.65 14.34
CA PHE A 25 11.98 22.40 13.97
C PHE A 25 11.92 22.18 12.47
N LYS A 26 13.06 21.89 11.87
CA LYS A 26 13.18 21.76 10.41
C LYS A 26 13.46 20.33 9.98
N SER A 27 12.87 19.95 8.82
CA SER A 27 13.21 18.75 8.06
C SER A 27 13.41 17.49 8.93
N LEU A 28 14.61 16.95 9.00
CA LEU A 28 14.95 15.72 9.71
C LEU A 28 14.72 15.77 11.21
N ASP A 29 15.06 16.90 11.86
CA ASP A 29 14.87 17.07 13.30
C ASP A 29 13.39 17.01 13.67
N ASN A 30 12.55 17.67 12.87
CA ASN A 30 11.10 17.62 13.02
C ASN A 30 10.57 16.18 12.84
N PHE A 31 11.02 15.49 11.80
CA PHE A 31 10.63 14.11 11.56
C PHE A 31 11.09 13.19 12.71
N ALA A 32 12.36 13.27 13.11
CA ALA A 32 12.92 12.45 14.20
C ALA A 32 12.17 12.66 15.51
N LEU A 33 11.89 13.92 15.87
CA LEU A 33 11.16 14.27 17.08
C LEU A 33 9.71 13.78 17.01
N THR A 34 9.06 13.90 15.85
CA THR A 34 7.71 13.35 15.61
C THR A 34 7.65 11.85 15.85
N ILE A 35 8.62 11.10 15.28
CA ILE A 35 8.72 9.65 15.48
C ILE A 35 8.95 9.28 16.93
N LEU A 36 9.87 9.99 17.60
CA LEU A 36 10.16 9.76 19.02
C LEU A 36 8.93 9.96 19.90
N ILE A 37 8.21 11.06 19.71
CA ILE A 37 6.99 11.35 20.48
C ILE A 37 5.92 10.29 20.21
N LEU A 38 5.70 9.90 18.95
CA LEU A 38 4.75 8.85 18.60
C LEU A 38 5.12 7.49 19.18
N PHE A 39 6.41 7.17 19.20
CA PHE A 39 6.89 5.91 19.79
C PHE A 39 6.58 5.85 21.29
N LEU A 40 6.71 6.97 21.99
CA LEU A 40 6.42 7.06 23.43
C LEU A 40 4.91 7.02 23.74
N ILE A 41 4.08 7.65 22.89
CA ILE A 41 2.64 7.77 23.13
C ILE A 41 1.86 6.58 22.55
N MET A 42 2.23 6.13 21.34
CA MET A 42 1.50 5.12 20.58
C MET A 42 2.45 4.10 19.93
N PRO A 43 3.16 3.25 20.70
CA PRO A 43 4.12 2.30 20.15
C PRO A 43 3.49 1.33 19.13
N ASN A 44 2.22 0.95 19.34
CA ASN A 44 1.47 0.07 18.44
C ASN A 44 1.31 0.64 17.01
N PHE A 45 1.46 1.94 16.84
CA PHE A 45 1.43 2.59 15.52
C PHE A 45 2.48 2.01 14.55
N PHE A 46 3.68 1.73 15.05
CA PHE A 46 4.78 1.19 14.26
C PHE A 46 4.63 -0.31 13.94
N LEU A 47 3.67 -1.00 14.56
CA LEU A 47 3.35 -2.40 14.25
C LEU A 47 2.30 -2.53 13.16
N THR A 48 1.64 -1.44 12.78
CA THR A 48 0.62 -1.43 11.74
C THR A 48 1.20 -1.08 10.37
N ALA A 49 0.71 -1.72 9.31
CA ALA A 49 1.10 -1.40 7.93
C ALA A 49 0.88 0.09 7.61
N GLY A 50 -0.27 0.65 8.02
CA GLY A 50 -0.60 2.06 7.81
C GLY A 50 0.35 3.02 8.52
N GLY A 51 0.79 2.67 9.74
CA GLY A 51 1.77 3.44 10.50
C GLY A 51 3.14 3.46 9.84
N VAL A 52 3.66 2.29 9.48
CA VAL A 52 4.95 2.16 8.82
C VAL A 52 4.95 2.87 7.46
N LEU A 53 3.90 2.68 6.64
CA LEU A 53 3.78 3.37 5.36
C LEU A 53 3.69 4.89 5.52
N SER A 54 2.94 5.37 6.51
CA SER A 54 2.83 6.81 6.80
C SER A 54 4.18 7.41 7.20
N CYS A 55 4.96 6.71 8.03
CA CYS A 55 6.31 7.14 8.41
C CYS A 55 7.29 7.11 7.24
N ALA A 56 7.25 6.03 6.43
CA ALA A 56 8.11 5.91 5.26
C ALA A 56 7.83 7.01 4.24
N TYR A 57 6.55 7.30 3.98
CA TYR A 57 6.14 8.39 3.11
C TYR A 57 6.69 9.74 3.60
N ALA A 58 6.50 10.05 4.89
CA ALA A 58 6.99 11.29 5.47
C ALA A 58 8.52 11.37 5.46
N PHE A 59 9.22 10.26 5.69
CA PHE A 59 10.66 10.18 5.61
C PHE A 59 11.18 10.49 4.20
N ILE A 60 10.59 9.88 3.17
CA ILE A 60 10.96 10.11 1.78
C ILE A 60 10.75 11.58 1.41
N LEU A 61 9.60 12.17 1.76
CA LEU A 61 9.33 13.58 1.54
C LEU A 61 10.35 14.48 2.24
N THR A 62 10.69 14.16 3.48
CA THR A 62 11.69 14.93 4.26
C THR A 62 13.08 14.87 3.62
N MET A 63 13.46 13.71 3.06
CA MET A 63 14.74 13.51 2.39
C MET A 63 14.80 14.16 1.01
N THR A 64 13.71 14.18 0.27
CA THR A 64 13.68 14.76 -1.08
C THR A 64 13.69 16.27 -1.12
N GLY A 65 13.27 16.94 -0.07
CA GLY A 65 13.51 18.33 0.38
C GLY A 65 13.41 19.51 -0.60
N GLU A 66 13.42 19.27 -1.89
CA GLU A 66 13.35 20.30 -2.92
C GLU A 66 11.99 20.26 -3.60
N GLU A 67 11.10 21.14 -3.23
CA GLU A 67 9.91 21.45 -3.99
C GLU A 67 10.30 21.99 -5.37
N VAL A 68 10.39 21.11 -6.35
CA VAL A 68 10.48 21.55 -7.74
C VAL A 68 9.08 22.01 -8.16
N ALA A 69 8.91 23.31 -8.29
CA ALA A 69 7.63 23.88 -8.71
C ALA A 69 7.20 23.37 -10.10
N GLY A 70 5.91 23.10 -10.24
CA GLY A 70 5.29 22.72 -11.52
C GLY A 70 5.11 21.22 -11.72
N ILE A 71 4.49 20.89 -12.86
CA ILE A 71 4.07 19.49 -13.21
C ILE A 71 5.26 18.51 -13.18
N LYS A 72 6.44 18.95 -13.64
CA LYS A 72 7.66 18.10 -13.62
C LYS A 72 8.08 17.73 -12.20
N GLY A 73 7.92 18.67 -11.25
CA GLY A 73 8.20 18.42 -9.83
C GLY A 73 7.23 17.39 -9.25
N LEU A 74 5.94 17.56 -9.49
CA LEU A 74 4.89 16.65 -9.01
C LEU A 74 5.08 15.21 -9.56
N VAL A 75 5.39 15.06 -10.85
CA VAL A 75 5.66 13.75 -11.45
C VAL A 75 6.91 13.11 -10.83
N ARG A 76 7.99 13.88 -10.67
CA ARG A 76 9.22 13.40 -10.03
C ARG A 76 8.96 12.95 -8.61
N GLU A 77 8.23 13.74 -7.83
CA GLU A 77 7.88 13.42 -6.44
C GLU A 77 7.03 12.15 -6.37
N SER A 78 6.00 12.02 -7.19
CA SER A 78 5.16 10.81 -7.27
C SER A 78 5.98 9.56 -7.60
N CYS A 79 6.93 9.66 -8.53
CA CYS A 79 7.84 8.56 -8.86
C CYS A 79 8.75 8.18 -7.68
N ILE A 80 9.37 9.17 -7.03
CA ILE A 80 10.28 8.93 -5.91
C ILE A 80 9.53 8.29 -4.74
N ILE A 81 8.35 8.79 -4.42
CA ILE A 81 7.51 8.23 -3.36
C ILE A 81 7.11 6.80 -3.69
N SER A 82 6.56 6.57 -4.87
CA SER A 82 6.06 5.24 -5.26
C SER A 82 7.18 4.19 -5.29
N LEU A 83 8.35 4.54 -5.81
CA LEU A 83 9.52 3.66 -5.84
C LEU A 83 10.14 3.49 -4.46
N GLY A 84 10.20 4.55 -3.66
CA GLY A 84 10.76 4.51 -2.32
C GLY A 84 9.94 3.67 -1.34
N ILE A 85 8.62 3.65 -1.50
CA ILE A 85 7.70 2.86 -0.66
C ILE A 85 7.61 1.40 -1.15
N LEU A 86 8.01 1.10 -2.39
CA LEU A 86 7.84 -0.20 -3.02
C LEU A 86 8.33 -1.40 -2.18
N PRO A 87 9.51 -1.38 -1.52
CA PRO A 87 9.93 -2.49 -0.66
C PRO A 87 8.99 -2.74 0.52
N ILE A 88 8.49 -1.67 1.12
CA ILE A 88 7.58 -1.74 2.26
C ILE A 88 6.20 -2.24 1.80
N LEU A 89 5.70 -1.77 0.66
CA LEU A 89 4.48 -2.28 0.04
C LEU A 89 4.60 -3.77 -0.27
N SER A 90 5.74 -4.19 -0.84
CA SER A 90 6.00 -5.60 -1.14
C SER A 90 6.02 -6.46 0.13
N PHE A 91 6.54 -5.94 1.24
CA PHE A 91 6.57 -6.64 2.52
C PHE A 91 5.18 -6.85 3.13
N TYR A 92 4.30 -5.83 3.08
CA TYR A 92 2.96 -5.91 3.68
C TYR A 92 1.89 -6.47 2.75
N PHE A 93 1.95 -6.15 1.46
CA PHE A 93 0.90 -6.49 0.50
C PHE A 93 1.34 -7.47 -0.57
N SER A 94 2.65 -7.75 -0.67
CA SER A 94 3.27 -8.69 -1.63
C SER A 94 3.03 -8.35 -3.11
N GLU A 95 2.42 -7.20 -3.39
CA GLU A 95 2.07 -6.74 -4.74
C GLU A 95 2.32 -5.25 -4.92
N PHE A 96 2.51 -4.84 -6.17
CA PHE A 96 2.65 -3.46 -6.57
C PHE A 96 1.88 -3.19 -7.85
N GLN A 97 1.16 -2.07 -7.85
CA GLN A 97 0.40 -1.62 -9.01
C GLN A 97 1.19 -0.54 -9.75
N PRO A 98 1.74 -0.80 -10.94
CA PRO A 98 2.53 0.21 -11.66
C PRO A 98 1.73 1.48 -11.99
N TRP A 99 0.43 1.34 -12.25
CA TRP A 99 -0.49 2.46 -12.45
C TRP A 99 -0.63 3.37 -11.24
N SER A 100 -0.26 2.91 -10.05
CA SER A 100 -0.34 3.71 -8.82
C SER A 100 0.50 4.99 -8.92
N ILE A 101 1.60 4.98 -9.66
CA ILE A 101 2.45 6.17 -9.88
C ILE A 101 1.65 7.27 -10.58
N LEU A 102 1.00 6.91 -11.69
CA LEU A 102 0.15 7.86 -12.44
C LEU A 102 -1.09 8.25 -11.65
N LEU A 103 -1.73 7.28 -11.01
CA LEU A 103 -2.93 7.50 -10.21
C LEU A 103 -2.64 8.39 -9.01
N THR A 104 -1.51 8.21 -8.33
CA THR A 104 -1.09 9.08 -7.21
C THR A 104 -0.98 10.54 -7.68
N PHE A 105 -0.38 10.78 -8.84
CA PHE A 105 -0.29 12.11 -9.41
C PHE A 105 -1.68 12.71 -9.69
N VAL A 106 -2.55 11.96 -10.39
CA VAL A 106 -3.89 12.42 -10.76
C VAL A 106 -4.76 12.65 -9.52
N PHE A 107 -4.76 11.71 -8.58
CA PHE A 107 -5.57 11.80 -7.38
C PHE A 107 -5.06 12.84 -6.39
N SER A 108 -3.74 13.05 -6.29
CA SER A 108 -3.19 14.13 -5.46
C SER A 108 -3.73 15.49 -5.92
N PHE A 109 -3.65 15.74 -7.21
CA PHE A 109 -4.19 16.98 -7.79
C PHE A 109 -5.72 17.12 -7.57
N LEU A 110 -6.47 16.06 -7.83
CA LEU A 110 -7.93 16.04 -7.68
C LEU A 110 -8.33 16.22 -6.21
N PHE A 111 -7.62 15.59 -5.30
CA PHE A 111 -7.87 15.69 -3.86
C PHE A 111 -7.60 17.09 -3.33
N ASP A 112 -6.42 17.65 -3.63
CA ASP A 112 -5.99 18.92 -3.06
C ASP A 112 -6.75 20.11 -3.67
N MET A 113 -7.02 20.08 -4.97
CA MET A 113 -7.60 21.22 -5.68
C MET A 113 -9.14 21.20 -5.73
N ILE A 114 -9.76 20.03 -5.75
CA ILE A 114 -11.21 19.90 -5.94
C ILE A 114 -11.88 19.34 -4.70
N LEU A 115 -11.46 18.16 -4.25
CA LEU A 115 -12.21 17.39 -3.27
C LEU A 115 -12.13 18.01 -1.87
N LEU A 116 -10.96 18.42 -1.46
CA LEU A 116 -10.74 18.99 -0.13
C LEU A 116 -11.42 20.36 0.06
N PRO A 117 -11.34 21.34 -0.88
CA PRO A 117 -12.13 22.56 -0.80
C PRO A 117 -13.64 22.32 -0.84
N LEU A 118 -14.10 21.44 -1.75
CA LEU A 118 -15.51 21.10 -1.89
C LEU A 118 -16.07 20.49 -0.60
N LEU A 119 -15.39 19.51 -0.03
CA LEU A 119 -15.78 18.89 1.24
C LEU A 119 -15.81 19.91 2.39
N SER A 120 -14.84 20.83 2.43
CA SER A 120 -14.78 21.88 3.44
C SER A 120 -15.95 22.83 3.35
N ILE A 121 -16.31 23.26 2.12
CA ILE A 121 -17.47 24.14 1.86
C ILE A 121 -18.76 23.41 2.22
N LEU A 122 -18.95 22.16 1.76
CA LEU A 122 -20.13 21.36 2.06
C LEU A 122 -20.26 21.09 3.56
N PHE A 123 -19.15 20.84 4.25
CA PHE A 123 -19.16 20.69 5.70
C PHE A 123 -19.66 21.97 6.40
N CYS A 124 -19.18 23.15 6.01
CA CYS A 124 -19.66 24.40 6.56
C CYS A 124 -21.15 24.64 6.24
N LEU A 125 -21.59 24.32 5.02
CA LEU A 125 -22.98 24.46 4.60
C LEU A 125 -23.90 23.47 5.34
N SER A 126 -23.39 22.31 5.76
CA SER A 126 -24.18 21.30 6.47
C SER A 126 -24.77 21.78 7.79
N PHE A 127 -24.16 22.77 8.39
CA PHE A 127 -24.71 23.40 9.62
C PHE A 127 -25.95 24.27 9.37
N ILE A 128 -26.16 24.68 8.09
CA ILE A 128 -27.23 25.62 7.73
C ILE A 128 -28.31 24.93 6.90
N TYR A 129 -27.91 23.94 6.05
CA TYR A 129 -28.82 23.31 5.09
C TYR A 129 -28.58 21.81 4.95
N PRO A 130 -29.62 20.97 4.81
CA PRO A 130 -29.44 19.53 4.58
C PRO A 130 -28.75 19.27 3.23
N ILE A 131 -27.60 18.62 3.27
CA ILE A 131 -26.68 18.42 2.10
C ILE A 131 -27.13 17.28 1.18
N THR A 132 -28.19 16.55 1.51
CA THR A 132 -28.66 15.39 0.76
C THR A 132 -28.79 15.63 -0.75
N GLN A 133 -29.05 16.86 -1.16
CA GLN A 133 -29.14 17.24 -2.58
C GLN A 133 -27.81 17.20 -3.33
N PHE A 134 -26.67 17.18 -2.61
CA PHE A 134 -25.33 17.13 -3.21
C PHE A 134 -24.76 15.71 -3.31
N ASN A 135 -25.52 14.68 -2.88
CA ASN A 135 -25.06 13.29 -2.95
C ASN A 135 -24.70 12.85 -4.38
N PHE A 136 -25.39 13.42 -5.41
CA PHE A 136 -25.08 13.11 -6.79
C PHE A 136 -23.62 13.45 -7.17
N LEU A 137 -23.04 14.46 -6.53
CA LEU A 137 -21.67 14.90 -6.79
C LEU A 137 -20.68 13.89 -6.25
N PHE A 138 -20.95 13.32 -5.07
CA PHE A 138 -20.14 12.26 -4.48
C PHE A 138 -20.27 10.95 -5.26
N GLU A 139 -21.48 10.60 -5.69
CA GLU A 139 -21.71 9.41 -6.53
C GLU A 139 -20.98 9.55 -7.87
N TRP A 140 -20.99 10.73 -8.47
CA TRP A 140 -20.27 11.00 -9.71
C TRP A 140 -18.74 10.87 -9.53
N LEU A 141 -18.19 11.46 -8.44
CA LEU A 141 -16.78 11.33 -8.09
C LEU A 141 -16.40 9.86 -7.81
N GLU A 142 -17.23 9.16 -7.06
CA GLU A 142 -17.02 7.73 -6.78
C GLU A 142 -17.02 6.92 -8.07
N ASN A 143 -17.94 7.19 -8.98
CA ASN A 143 -18.00 6.50 -10.28
C ASN A 143 -16.75 6.77 -11.13
N ILE A 144 -16.23 8.02 -11.14
CA ILE A 144 -14.98 8.34 -11.82
C ILE A 144 -13.81 7.55 -11.21
N ILE A 145 -13.67 7.56 -9.88
CA ILE A 145 -12.61 6.83 -9.20
C ILE A 145 -12.72 5.35 -9.50
N ARG A 146 -13.92 4.78 -9.45
CA ARG A 146 -14.19 3.38 -9.76
C ARG A 146 -13.85 3.04 -11.21
N TYR A 147 -14.23 3.89 -12.17
CA TYR A 147 -13.90 3.71 -13.57
C TYR A 147 -12.39 3.75 -13.82
N ILE A 148 -11.69 4.72 -13.23
CA ILE A 148 -10.23 4.83 -13.35
C ILE A 148 -9.55 3.62 -12.70
N SER A 149 -10.05 3.12 -11.57
CA SER A 149 -9.49 1.93 -10.90
C SER A 149 -9.67 0.65 -11.72
N GLN A 150 -10.75 0.55 -12.52
CA GLN A 150 -10.98 -0.59 -13.41
C GLN A 150 -10.06 -0.58 -14.65
N LEU A 151 -9.58 0.58 -15.08
CA LEU A 151 -8.57 0.70 -16.14
C LEU A 151 -7.19 0.21 -15.70
N SER A 152 -7.02 -0.03 -14.41
CA SER A 152 -5.79 -0.50 -13.82
C SER A 152 -5.46 -1.91 -14.31
N THR A 153 -4.24 -2.10 -14.80
CA THR A 153 -3.71 -3.42 -15.16
C THR A 153 -3.56 -4.32 -13.93
N ARG A 154 -3.36 -5.63 -14.15
CA ARG A 154 -3.13 -6.57 -13.06
C ARG A 154 -1.92 -6.16 -12.23
N PRO A 155 -2.01 -6.23 -10.88
CA PRO A 155 -0.87 -5.91 -10.03
C PRO A 155 0.31 -6.84 -10.30
N LEU A 156 1.52 -6.33 -10.16
CA LEU A 156 2.73 -7.13 -10.17
C LEU A 156 2.88 -7.77 -8.79
N VAL A 157 2.85 -9.09 -8.75
CA VAL A 157 3.03 -9.86 -7.52
C VAL A 157 4.52 -10.18 -7.38
N PHE A 158 5.14 -9.69 -6.32
CA PHE A 158 6.57 -9.89 -6.04
C PHE A 158 6.83 -10.95 -4.97
N GLY A 159 5.83 -11.25 -4.15
CA GLY A 159 5.99 -12.02 -2.95
C GLY A 159 6.43 -11.16 -1.75
N GLN A 160 6.42 -11.78 -0.58
CA GLN A 160 6.83 -11.14 0.66
C GLN A 160 8.34 -11.31 0.86
N PRO A 161 9.14 -10.24 0.80
CA PRO A 161 10.57 -10.34 1.05
C PRO A 161 10.82 -10.71 2.52
N SER A 162 11.87 -11.50 2.78
CA SER A 162 12.34 -11.70 4.15
C SER A 162 12.84 -10.37 4.73
N LEU A 163 12.90 -10.26 6.06
CA LEU A 163 13.39 -9.04 6.71
C LEU A 163 14.79 -8.63 6.23
N TRP A 164 15.67 -9.58 5.98
CA TRP A 164 17.01 -9.31 5.46
C TRP A 164 16.99 -8.72 4.04
N ILE A 165 16.15 -9.28 3.18
CA ILE A 165 15.96 -8.77 1.81
C ILE A 165 15.34 -7.37 1.85
N LEU A 166 14.37 -7.12 2.74
CA LEU A 166 13.78 -5.80 2.94
C LEU A 166 14.83 -4.77 3.34
N ILE A 167 15.68 -5.09 4.32
CA ILE A 167 16.76 -4.21 4.76
C ILE A 167 17.73 -3.92 3.60
N LEU A 168 18.14 -4.94 2.85
CA LEU A 168 19.00 -4.77 1.68
C LEU A 168 18.36 -3.91 0.59
N LEU A 169 17.07 -4.07 0.33
CA LEU A 169 16.32 -3.23 -0.60
C LEU A 169 16.28 -1.77 -0.14
N LEU A 170 16.03 -1.51 1.14
CA LEU A 170 16.01 -0.15 1.68
C LEU A 170 17.40 0.51 1.60
N ILE A 171 18.46 -0.23 1.93
CA ILE A 171 19.84 0.24 1.78
C ILE A 171 20.14 0.53 0.30
N THR A 172 19.76 -0.35 -0.61
CA THR A 172 19.98 -0.18 -2.05
C THR A 172 19.28 1.08 -2.57
N LEU A 173 18.05 1.34 -2.13
CA LEU A 173 17.32 2.57 -2.49
C LEU A 173 17.98 3.83 -1.92
N ALA A 174 18.44 3.79 -0.69
CA ALA A 174 19.18 4.91 -0.08
C ALA A 174 20.47 5.20 -0.87
N LEU A 175 21.21 4.17 -1.30
CA LEU A 175 22.38 4.31 -2.14
C LEU A 175 22.06 4.85 -3.54
N ILE A 176 20.95 4.42 -4.15
CA ILE A 176 20.47 4.97 -5.44
C ILE A 176 20.23 6.49 -5.30
N TYR A 177 19.62 6.91 -4.21
CA TYR A 177 19.37 8.31 -3.94
C TYR A 177 20.67 9.10 -3.72
N ASP A 178 21.61 8.55 -2.97
CA ASP A 178 22.90 9.19 -2.70
C ASP A 178 23.74 9.32 -4.00
N TYR A 179 23.81 8.26 -4.78
CA TYR A 179 24.57 8.23 -6.04
C TYR A 179 23.82 8.77 -7.26
N ARG A 180 22.73 9.53 -7.06
CA ARG A 180 21.83 10.03 -8.15
C ARG A 180 22.53 10.79 -9.29
N LYS A 181 23.76 11.27 -9.08
CA LYS A 181 24.57 11.95 -10.10
C LYS A 181 25.44 11.01 -10.93
N ASN A 182 25.58 9.74 -10.54
CA ASN A 182 26.46 8.78 -11.20
C ASN A 182 25.66 7.64 -11.85
N LEU A 183 25.37 7.79 -13.14
CA LEU A 183 24.56 6.84 -13.91
C LEU A 183 25.07 5.40 -13.87
N LYS A 184 26.40 5.18 -13.88
CA LYS A 184 26.98 3.83 -13.81
C LYS A 184 26.68 3.15 -12.48
N LYS A 185 26.80 3.87 -11.36
CA LYS A 185 26.47 3.34 -10.03
C LYS A 185 24.98 3.08 -9.88
N ILE A 186 24.14 4.00 -10.38
CA ILE A 186 22.68 3.82 -10.36
C ILE A 186 22.28 2.56 -11.13
N SER A 187 22.79 2.35 -12.34
CA SER A 187 22.43 1.16 -13.13
C SER A 187 22.81 -0.15 -12.43
N MET A 188 23.97 -0.19 -11.78
CA MET A 188 24.40 -1.34 -10.99
C MET A 188 23.47 -1.58 -9.80
N LEU A 189 23.12 -0.53 -9.05
CA LEU A 189 22.24 -0.63 -7.90
C LEU A 189 20.80 -1.02 -8.29
N VAL A 190 20.30 -0.53 -9.42
CA VAL A 190 19.00 -0.94 -9.97
C VAL A 190 19.01 -2.44 -10.33
N ILE A 191 20.09 -2.95 -10.94
CA ILE A 191 20.23 -4.38 -11.20
C ILE A 191 20.20 -5.19 -9.90
N VAL A 192 20.89 -4.71 -8.85
CA VAL A 192 20.86 -5.35 -7.53
C VAL A 192 19.43 -5.36 -6.95
N ALA A 193 18.73 -4.24 -7.01
CA ALA A 193 17.35 -4.15 -6.52
C ALA A 193 16.41 -5.11 -7.28
N ILE A 194 16.52 -5.17 -8.61
CA ILE A 194 15.74 -6.10 -9.43
C ILE A 194 16.08 -7.55 -9.08
N SER A 195 17.35 -7.88 -8.89
CA SER A 195 17.78 -9.23 -8.50
C SER A 195 17.19 -9.63 -7.14
N LEU A 196 17.18 -8.74 -6.16
CA LEU A 196 16.56 -8.98 -4.85
C LEU A 196 15.05 -9.25 -4.95
N PHE A 197 14.33 -8.49 -5.80
CA PHE A 197 12.91 -8.77 -6.07
C PHE A 197 12.68 -10.10 -6.78
N LEU A 198 13.56 -10.47 -7.72
CA LEU A 198 13.48 -11.77 -8.41
C LEU A 198 13.72 -12.94 -7.44
N VAL A 199 14.68 -12.83 -6.53
CA VAL A 199 14.92 -13.83 -5.49
C VAL A 199 13.69 -13.99 -4.59
N THR A 200 12.99 -12.91 -4.28
CA THR A 200 11.75 -12.97 -3.49
C THR A 200 10.63 -13.69 -4.26
N LYS A 201 10.54 -13.45 -5.56
CA LYS A 201 9.45 -13.97 -6.40
C LYS A 201 9.63 -15.45 -6.74
N TYR A 202 10.84 -15.88 -7.02
CA TYR A 202 11.11 -17.26 -7.48
C TYR A 202 11.63 -18.12 -6.34
N PRO A 203 11.03 -19.30 -6.09
CA PRO A 203 11.50 -20.21 -5.07
C PRO A 203 12.82 -20.85 -5.51
N MET A 204 13.66 -21.12 -4.53
CA MET A 204 14.88 -21.92 -4.72
C MET A 204 14.66 -23.39 -4.41
N GLU A 205 13.51 -23.76 -3.89
CA GLU A 205 13.18 -25.12 -3.42
C GLU A 205 11.75 -25.46 -3.80
N ASN A 206 11.46 -26.78 -3.89
CA ASN A 206 10.09 -27.26 -4.04
C ASN A 206 9.33 -27.00 -2.75
N GLU A 207 8.11 -26.53 -2.85
CA GLU A 207 7.27 -26.16 -1.72
C GLU A 207 5.99 -26.99 -1.72
N ILE A 208 5.65 -27.57 -0.58
CA ILE A 208 4.37 -28.21 -0.32
C ILE A 208 3.81 -27.59 0.95
N THR A 209 2.67 -26.93 0.86
CA THR A 209 2.03 -26.31 2.02
C THR A 209 0.59 -26.74 2.13
N VAL A 210 0.21 -27.16 3.30
CA VAL A 210 -1.20 -27.44 3.66
C VAL A 210 -1.74 -26.20 4.35
N LEU A 211 -2.79 -25.62 3.76
CA LEU A 211 -3.46 -24.44 4.26
C LEU A 211 -4.74 -24.85 4.99
N ASP A 212 -4.87 -24.40 6.22
CA ASP A 212 -6.10 -24.51 6.99
C ASP A 212 -7.07 -23.40 6.55
N MET A 213 -8.23 -23.80 6.04
CA MET A 213 -9.24 -22.92 5.44
C MET A 213 -10.48 -22.77 6.30
N GLU A 214 -10.39 -22.95 7.63
CA GLU A 214 -11.52 -22.96 8.58
C GLU A 214 -12.54 -24.08 8.31
N GLN A 215 -12.93 -24.27 7.05
CA GLN A 215 -13.78 -25.36 6.58
C GLN A 215 -13.15 -25.97 5.32
N GLY A 216 -12.49 -27.10 5.50
CA GLY A 216 -11.74 -27.79 4.46
C GLY A 216 -10.24 -27.50 4.52
N GLN A 217 -9.51 -28.19 3.69
CA GLN A 217 -8.06 -28.03 3.55
C GLN A 217 -7.74 -27.69 2.10
N SER A 218 -6.71 -26.91 1.92
CA SER A 218 -6.15 -26.60 0.59
C SER A 218 -4.67 -26.96 0.59
N ILE A 219 -4.21 -27.69 -0.42
CA ILE A 219 -2.81 -28.05 -0.55
C ILE A 219 -2.21 -27.27 -1.72
N PHE A 220 -1.21 -26.47 -1.41
CA PHE A 220 -0.45 -25.74 -2.39
C PHE A 220 0.86 -26.43 -2.69
N LEU A 221 1.12 -26.70 -3.97
CA LEU A 221 2.35 -27.31 -4.46
C LEU A 221 3.03 -26.34 -5.43
N ARG A 222 4.31 -26.14 -5.24
CA ARG A 222 5.13 -25.31 -6.12
C ARG A 222 6.47 -25.97 -6.40
N ASP A 223 6.82 -26.07 -7.66
CA ASP A 223 8.11 -26.59 -8.13
C ASP A 223 9.15 -25.46 -8.25
N MET A 224 10.43 -25.81 -8.24
CA MET A 224 11.56 -24.88 -8.51
C MET A 224 11.44 -24.14 -9.84
N THR A 225 10.76 -24.71 -10.83
CA THR A 225 10.48 -24.05 -12.12
C THR A 225 9.41 -22.95 -12.01
N GLY A 226 8.78 -22.82 -10.84
CA GLY A 226 7.70 -21.87 -10.59
C GLY A 226 6.31 -22.37 -10.99
N LYS A 227 6.17 -23.64 -11.44
CA LYS A 227 4.84 -24.22 -11.70
C LYS A 227 4.09 -24.45 -10.41
N THR A 228 2.81 -24.13 -10.42
CA THR A 228 1.95 -24.14 -9.25
C THR A 228 0.73 -25.01 -9.45
N ILE A 229 0.45 -25.86 -8.46
CA ILE A 229 -0.72 -26.70 -8.40
C ILE A 229 -1.44 -26.42 -7.09
N LEU A 230 -2.74 -26.24 -7.14
CA LEU A 230 -3.60 -26.06 -5.98
C LEU A 230 -4.62 -27.22 -5.94
N LEU A 231 -4.65 -27.91 -4.81
CA LEU A 231 -5.61 -28.98 -4.54
C LEU A 231 -6.62 -28.41 -3.53
N ASP A 232 -7.86 -28.39 -3.93
CA ASP A 232 -9.00 -27.83 -3.19
C ASP A 232 -8.86 -26.36 -2.78
N VAL A 233 -9.99 -25.70 -2.58
CA VAL A 233 -10.07 -24.27 -2.27
C VAL A 233 -10.81 -24.02 -0.95
N GLY A 234 -11.16 -25.10 -0.23
CA GLY A 234 -12.03 -25.05 0.94
C GLY A 234 -13.49 -24.79 0.56
N GLU A 235 -14.40 -25.17 1.42
CA GLU A 235 -15.82 -24.96 1.20
C GLU A 235 -16.26 -23.55 1.60
N LYS A 236 -17.34 -23.08 0.97
CA LYS A 236 -18.01 -21.86 1.36
C LYS A 236 -18.70 -22.09 2.70
N SER A 237 -18.37 -21.30 3.73
CA SER A 237 -19.05 -21.40 5.02
C SER A 237 -20.56 -21.18 4.85
N GLU A 238 -21.36 -22.23 5.00
CA GLU A 238 -22.82 -22.14 5.02
C GLU A 238 -23.39 -21.44 6.27
N ARG A 239 -22.52 -21.07 7.25
CA ARG A 239 -22.94 -20.45 8.50
C ARG A 239 -23.52 -19.04 8.35
N ASP A 240 -23.42 -18.43 7.21
CA ASP A 240 -23.90 -17.09 6.96
C ASP A 240 -25.22 -17.07 6.16
N LYS A 241 -26.23 -17.88 6.55
CA LYS A 241 -27.63 -17.54 6.26
C LYS A 241 -28.05 -16.39 7.19
N LYS A 242 -27.44 -15.23 6.98
CA LYS A 242 -27.85 -13.97 7.59
C LYS A 242 -28.96 -13.37 6.75
N GLU A 243 -29.93 -12.74 7.38
CA GLU A 243 -30.96 -11.98 6.67
C GLU A 243 -30.31 -10.89 5.81
N ALA A 244 -30.92 -10.52 4.69
CA ALA A 244 -30.34 -9.64 3.66
C ALA A 244 -29.75 -8.31 4.20
N TRP A 245 -30.24 -7.81 5.34
CA TRP A 245 -29.69 -6.62 6.01
C TRP A 245 -28.39 -6.86 6.80
N GLN A 246 -28.05 -8.13 7.06
CA GLN A 246 -26.82 -8.53 7.74
C GLN A 246 -25.72 -8.95 6.76
N GLU A 247 -26.00 -8.95 5.47
CA GLU A 247 -25.00 -9.22 4.43
C GLU A 247 -23.96 -8.09 4.38
N ARG A 248 -23.01 -8.15 5.28
CA ARG A 248 -21.67 -7.65 4.94
C ARG A 248 -21.16 -8.55 3.84
N ILE A 249 -20.56 -7.96 2.80
CA ILE A 249 -19.83 -8.66 1.73
C ILE A 249 -18.95 -9.72 2.42
N SER A 250 -19.43 -10.97 2.49
CA SER A 250 -18.67 -12.05 3.11
C SER A 250 -17.55 -12.38 2.12
N SER A 251 -16.33 -11.93 2.44
CA SER A 251 -15.14 -12.39 1.72
C SER A 251 -15.07 -13.91 1.89
N SER A 252 -14.94 -14.63 0.79
CA SER A 252 -14.77 -16.09 0.82
C SER A 252 -13.52 -16.46 1.62
N ASN A 253 -13.46 -17.68 2.19
CA ASN A 253 -12.27 -18.15 2.90
C ASN A 253 -11.02 -18.09 1.99
N ALA A 254 -11.22 -18.31 0.68
CA ALA A 254 -10.16 -18.12 -0.31
C ALA A 254 -9.63 -16.69 -0.36
N GLU A 255 -10.49 -15.67 -0.28
CA GLU A 255 -10.06 -14.26 -0.28
C GLU A 255 -9.35 -13.85 1.01
N ARG A 256 -9.72 -14.46 2.14
CA ARG A 256 -9.14 -14.09 3.45
C ARG A 256 -7.78 -14.75 3.70
N SER A 257 -7.62 -16.01 3.30
CA SER A 257 -6.45 -16.82 3.67
C SER A 257 -5.63 -17.24 2.46
N LEU A 258 -6.26 -17.81 1.42
CA LEU A 258 -5.57 -18.40 0.28
C LEU A 258 -4.92 -17.35 -0.61
N ILE A 259 -5.66 -16.33 -1.04
CA ILE A 259 -5.14 -15.30 -1.95
C ILE A 259 -3.97 -14.51 -1.32
N PRO A 260 -4.05 -14.03 -0.06
CA PRO A 260 -2.92 -13.39 0.59
C PRO A 260 -1.69 -14.30 0.71
N TYR A 261 -1.91 -15.58 1.02
CA TYR A 261 -0.82 -16.56 1.07
C TYR A 261 -0.15 -16.73 -0.30
N LEU A 262 -0.91 -16.96 -1.38
CA LEU A 262 -0.36 -17.09 -2.73
C LEU A 262 0.41 -15.84 -3.17
N LYS A 263 -0.13 -14.66 -2.88
CA LYS A 263 0.56 -13.39 -3.14
C LYS A 263 1.87 -13.26 -2.35
N SER A 264 1.88 -13.68 -1.08
CA SER A 264 3.10 -13.65 -0.25
C SER A 264 4.19 -14.56 -0.79
N ARG A 265 3.80 -15.63 -1.50
CA ARG A 265 4.72 -16.53 -2.20
C ARG A 265 5.09 -16.06 -3.62
N GLY A 266 4.64 -14.90 -4.06
CA GLY A 266 4.93 -14.37 -5.39
C GLY A 266 4.14 -15.01 -6.52
N VAL A 267 3.05 -15.73 -6.20
CA VAL A 267 2.20 -16.42 -7.16
C VAL A 267 1.10 -15.48 -7.64
N ALA A 268 1.19 -15.11 -8.91
CA ALA A 268 0.17 -14.27 -9.56
C ALA A 268 -0.90 -15.10 -10.28
N LYS A 269 -0.61 -16.37 -10.62
CA LYS A 269 -1.48 -17.26 -11.37
C LYS A 269 -1.21 -18.70 -10.93
N ILE A 270 -2.27 -19.47 -10.80
CA ILE A 270 -2.21 -20.92 -10.57
C ILE A 270 -2.24 -21.61 -11.92
N ASP A 271 -1.32 -22.56 -12.15
CA ASP A 271 -1.23 -23.30 -13.42
C ASP A 271 -2.24 -24.44 -13.48
N GLN A 272 -2.46 -25.12 -12.36
CA GLN A 272 -3.43 -26.20 -12.27
C GLN A 272 -4.22 -26.12 -10.97
N LEU A 273 -5.54 -26.24 -11.10
CA LEU A 273 -6.47 -26.36 -9.98
C LEU A 273 -7.12 -27.75 -10.05
N VAL A 274 -6.99 -28.51 -8.97
CA VAL A 274 -7.60 -29.83 -8.81
C VAL A 274 -8.62 -29.73 -7.69
N LEU A 275 -9.87 -30.02 -8.00
CA LEU A 275 -10.95 -30.06 -7.01
C LEU A 275 -11.27 -31.54 -6.74
N THR A 276 -11.22 -31.92 -5.45
CA THR A 276 -11.68 -33.23 -5.01
C THR A 276 -13.14 -33.12 -4.64
N THR A 277 -13.97 -34.01 -5.17
CA THR A 277 -15.42 -34.09 -4.88
C THR A 277 -15.66 -34.84 -3.57
#